data_4fd27ed065d3ca20e95aa79a46fa9ae7
#
_entry.id   4fd27ed065d3ca20e95aa79a46fa9ae7
#
_cell.length_a   1.000
_cell.length_b   1.000
_cell.length_c   1.000
_cell.angle_alpha   90.00
_cell.angle_beta   90.00
_cell.angle_gamma   90.00
#
_symmetry.space_group_name_H-M   'P 1'
#
loop_
_entity.id
_entity.type
_entity.pdbx_description
1 polymer ?
#
loop_
_entity_poly.entity_id
_entity_poly.type
_entity_poly.pdbx_seq_one_letter_code
_entity_poly.pdbx_strand_id
1 'polypeptide(L)' 'MTVGIVGLGLIGGSLAKAYKKSEHTVYSYDIDKKILDFAILSGAVDDILSFENINKCNLVLLCVYP' A
#
# COMPACT_ATOMS: atom_id res chain seq x y z
N MET A 1 -6.58 1.69 11.54
CA MET A 1 -6.47 0.29 11.15
C MET A 1 -5.25 0.06 10.25
N THR A 2 -4.95 -1.17 9.93
CA THR A 2 -3.87 -1.52 9.02
C THR A 2 -4.47 -1.94 7.69
N VAL A 3 -4.02 -1.30 6.62
CA VAL A 3 -4.54 -1.51 5.27
C VAL A 3 -3.43 -2.04 4.37
N GLY A 4 -3.70 -3.12 3.67
CA GLY A 4 -2.81 -3.65 2.64
C GLY A 4 -3.32 -3.27 1.26
N ILE A 5 -2.46 -2.79 0.39
CA ILE A 5 -2.81 -2.41 -0.98
C ILE A 5 -1.92 -3.17 -1.96
N VAL A 6 -2.53 -3.95 -2.82
CA VAL A 6 -1.84 -4.66 -3.89
C VAL A 6 -2.04 -3.88 -5.20
N GLY A 7 -0.96 -3.37 -5.73
CA GLY A 7 -0.98 -2.52 -6.92
C GLY A 7 -1.09 -1.05 -6.54
N LEU A 8 -0.05 -0.27 -6.84
CA LEU A 8 -0.02 1.14 -6.46
C LEU A 8 -0.50 2.07 -7.56
N GLY A 9 -0.21 1.92 -8.78
CA GLY A 9 -0.68 2.73 -9.89
C GLY A 9 -1.39 4.04 -9.49
N LEU A 10 -2.26 4.56 -10.34
CA LEU A 10 -2.98 5.80 -10.03
C LEU A 10 -4.00 5.61 -8.90
N ILE A 11 -4.78 4.55 -8.97
CA ILE A 11 -5.85 4.30 -7.99
C ILE A 11 -5.26 3.86 -6.66
N GLY A 12 -4.36 2.88 -6.67
CA GLY A 12 -3.75 2.36 -5.45
C GLY A 12 -2.93 3.41 -4.73
N GLY A 13 -2.20 4.24 -5.47
CA GLY A 13 -1.42 5.34 -4.90
C GLY A 13 -2.31 6.40 -4.23
N SER A 14 -3.43 6.73 -4.86
CA SER A 14 -4.39 7.67 -4.28
C SER A 14 -5.03 7.13 -3.00
N LEU A 15 -5.39 5.84 -2.99
CA LEU A 15 -5.94 5.20 -1.81
C LEU A 15 -4.92 5.14 -0.68
N ALA A 16 -3.66 4.82 -0.98
CA ALA A 16 -2.60 4.79 0.02
C ALA A 16 -2.45 6.14 0.71
N LYS A 17 -2.40 7.21 -0.08
CA LYS A 17 -2.30 8.57 0.46
C LYS A 17 -3.51 8.93 1.31
N ALA A 18 -4.71 8.57 0.88
CA ALA A 18 -5.93 8.86 1.63
C ALA A 18 -5.93 8.16 2.99
N TYR A 19 -5.55 6.89 3.04
CA TYR A 19 -5.48 6.16 4.30
C TYR A 19 -4.38 6.70 5.21
N LYS A 20 -3.23 7.05 4.67
CA LYS A 20 -2.16 7.67 5.47
C LYS A 20 -2.59 9.01 6.05
N LYS A 21 -3.29 9.82 5.26
CA LYS A 21 -3.81 11.10 5.71
C LYS A 21 -4.80 10.93 6.87
N SER A 22 -5.51 9.81 6.90
CA SER A 22 -6.44 9.49 7.98
C SER A 22 -5.77 8.69 9.12
N GLU A 23 -4.46 8.71 9.18
CA GLU A 23 -3.64 8.12 10.25
C GLU A 23 -3.74 6.60 10.36
N HIS A 24 -4.04 5.93 9.24
CA HIS A 24 -3.98 4.47 9.18
C HIS A 24 -2.56 4.00 8.82
N THR A 25 -2.24 2.78 9.21
CA THR A 25 -1.01 2.13 8.76
C THR A 25 -1.27 1.50 7.39
N VAL A 26 -0.39 1.75 6.44
CA VAL A 26 -0.53 1.25 5.07
C VAL A 26 0.67 0.41 4.69
N TYR A 27 0.40 -0.83 4.31
CA TYR A 27 1.39 -1.70 3.65
C TYR A 27 0.98 -1.88 2.20
N SER A 28 1.93 -1.93 1.30
CA SER A 28 1.60 -2.16 -0.10
C SER A 28 2.62 -3.02 -0.81
N TYR A 29 2.17 -3.60 -1.92
CA TYR A 29 3.01 -4.34 -2.83
C TYR A 29 2.71 -3.91 -4.26
N ASP A 30 3.74 -3.75 -5.06
CA ASP A 30 3.64 -3.52 -6.49
C ASP A 30 4.71 -4.33 -7.19
N ILE A 31 4.38 -4.89 -8.35
CA ILE A 31 5.35 -5.63 -9.16
C ILE A 31 6.48 -4.71 -9.66
N ASP A 32 6.19 -3.43 -9.82
CA ASP A 32 7.20 -2.43 -10.17
C ASP A 32 7.88 -1.93 -8.89
N LYS A 33 9.09 -2.42 -8.68
CA LYS A 33 9.85 -2.08 -7.48
C LYS A 33 10.15 -0.60 -7.36
N LYS A 34 10.30 0.11 -8.47
CA LYS A 34 10.57 1.56 -8.45
C LYS A 34 9.40 2.33 -7.87
N ILE A 35 8.17 1.94 -8.26
CA ILE A 35 6.96 2.55 -7.72
C ILE A 35 6.87 2.30 -6.23
N LEU A 36 7.12 1.07 -5.80
CA LEU A 36 7.07 0.69 -4.41
C LEU A 36 8.10 1.45 -3.58
N ASP A 37 9.34 1.50 -4.03
CA ASP A 37 10.42 2.22 -3.33
C ASP A 37 10.09 3.70 -3.20
N PHE A 38 9.58 4.32 -4.26
CA PHE A 38 9.18 5.73 -4.22
C PHE A 38 8.05 5.96 -3.23
N ALA A 39 7.07 5.07 -3.18
CA ALA A 39 5.95 5.21 -2.25
C ALA A 39 6.42 5.14 -0.79
N ILE A 40 7.37 4.27 -0.48
CA ILE A 40 7.94 4.18 0.86
C ILE A 40 8.74 5.44 1.19
N LEU A 41 9.60 5.89 0.28
CA LEU A 41 10.41 7.08 0.50
C LEU A 41 9.57 8.34 0.67
N SER A 42 8.48 8.46 -0.06
CA SER A 42 7.60 9.63 0.03
C SER A 42 6.68 9.61 1.26
N GLY A 43 6.67 8.53 2.01
CA GLY A 43 5.79 8.40 3.17
C GLY A 43 4.35 8.02 2.83
N ALA A 44 4.05 7.71 1.57
CA ALA A 44 2.70 7.28 1.18
C ALA A 44 2.37 5.89 1.72
N VAL A 45 3.38 5.08 1.97
CA VAL A 45 3.27 3.69 2.44
C VAL A 45 4.26 3.49 3.57
N ASP A 46 3.86 2.77 4.62
CA ASP A 46 4.71 2.52 5.77
C ASP A 46 5.71 1.39 5.53
N ASP A 47 5.30 0.35 4.83
CA ASP A 47 6.18 -0.80 4.58
C ASP A 47 5.64 -1.65 3.42
N ILE A 48 6.43 -2.60 3.00
CA ILE A 48 6.08 -3.55 1.94
C ILE A 48 5.12 -4.60 2.51
N LEU A 49 4.02 -4.82 1.80
CA LEU A 49 3.10 -5.90 2.13
C LEU A 49 3.75 -7.25 1.80
N SER A 50 3.75 -8.16 2.76
CA SER A 50 4.38 -9.47 2.62
C SER A 50 3.55 -10.55 3.30
N PHE A 51 3.92 -11.82 3.12
CA PHE A 51 3.29 -12.91 3.83
C PHE A 51 3.46 -12.82 5.34
N GLU A 52 4.50 -12.11 5.78
CA GLU A 52 4.78 -11.96 7.21
C GLU A 52 3.86 -10.96 7.89
N ASN A 53 3.36 -9.97 7.15
CA ASN A 53 2.54 -8.90 7.73
C ASN A 53 1.12 -8.81 7.18
N ILE A 54 0.78 -9.62 6.18
CA ILE A 54 -0.56 -9.57 5.58
C ILE A 54 -1.66 -9.89 6.59
N ASN A 55 -1.38 -10.76 7.54
CA ASN A 55 -2.35 -11.12 8.57
C ASN A 55 -2.58 -10.00 9.61
N LYS A 56 -1.74 -8.98 9.61
CA LYS A 56 -1.96 -7.79 10.44
C LYS A 56 -2.94 -6.81 9.80
N CYS A 57 -3.23 -6.98 8.51
CA CYS A 57 -4.12 -6.08 7.79
C CYS A 57 -5.57 -6.35 8.17
N ASN A 58 -6.29 -5.28 8.48
CA ASN A 58 -7.73 -5.32 8.69
C ASN A 58 -8.49 -5.31 7.36
N LEU A 59 -7.86 -4.78 6.32
CA LEU A 59 -8.44 -4.63 4.99
C LEU A 59 -7.33 -4.79 3.96
N VAL A 60 -7.60 -5.54 2.90
CA VAL A 60 -6.68 -5.66 1.77
C VAL A 60 -7.42 -5.24 0.50
N LEU A 61 -6.86 -4.29 -0.21
CA LEU A 61 -7.43 -3.76 -1.44
C LEU A 61 -6.60 -4.23 -2.63
N LEU A 62 -7.28 -4.76 -3.65
CA LEU A 62 -6.64 -5.17 -4.89
C LEU A 62 -6.86 -4.10 -5.94
N CYS A 63 -5.81 -3.37 -6.28
CA CYS A 63 -5.84 -2.25 -7.23
C CYS A 63 -5.02 -2.61 -8.48
N VAL A 64 -5.26 -3.78 -9.02
CA VAL A 64 -4.54 -4.28 -10.19
C VAL A 64 -5.43 -4.19 -11.42
N TYR A 65 -4.81 -3.93 -12.56
CA TYR A 65 -5.51 -3.93 -13.84
C TYR A 65 -5.65 -5.35 -14.35
N PRO A 66 -6.76 -5.64 -15.01
CA PRO A 66 -6.96 -6.97 -15.62
C PRO A 66 -5.99 -7.22 -16.78
#